data_1b3241879b9d8a3e1e20578ba8f2f25c
#
_entry.id   1b3241879b9d8a3e1e20578ba8f2f25c
#
_cell.length_a   1.000
_cell.length_b   1.000
_cell.length_c   1.000
_cell.angle_alpha   90.00
_cell.angle_beta   90.00
_cell.angle_gamma   90.00
#
_symmetry.space_group_name_H-M   'P 1'
#
loop_
_entity.id
_entity.type
_entity.pdbx_description
1 polymer ?
#
loop_
_entity_poly.entity_id
_entity_poly.type
_entity_poly.pdbx_seq_one_letter_code
_entity_poly.pdbx_strand_id
1 'polypeptide(L)'
;MHSVVKCGFVALSFSCASIAVAQEPPKPQAIIVNTSGGENAPMLRAAYFNDFEAETGIKVIDTSPADFGRLQAMVKSGNVEWDITEIEAEDAGRAVELGLLEPIDEKIVDRSSFNEETKNLYHYPPSIYSTVIGYSTDVFPNGGPKNWADFWDIKRFPGPRAMSATPLDNLEAALLADGVEPAKLYPLDVDRAFKKMDEIYPNVAVWWTSGAQQAQSLIDGEAVMTTAWNGRLYAAIRKSAPIAMEYGGGILKVGSYGIPKGAKNPYWSQRLLAVMTRPKNEAKYSEVFGYSGPNPAHIDYVSPEIKPLLPLAPENAAKQVWMDQKWWVDNGKAVTDRWTKWMLSKG
;
A
#
# COMPACT_ATOMS: atom_id res chain seq x y z
N MET A 1 66.42 -65.26 -10.71
CA MET A 1 66.18 -63.79 -10.62
C MET A 1 64.71 -63.59 -11.05
N HIS A 2 63.80 -63.47 -10.09
CA HIS A 2 62.39 -63.24 -10.37
C HIS A 2 62.03 -61.87 -9.85
N SER A 3 61.65 -60.99 -10.79
CA SER A 3 61.23 -59.58 -10.49
C SER A 3 59.73 -59.56 -10.24
N VAL A 4 59.29 -59.15 -9.04
CA VAL A 4 57.89 -59.02 -8.64
C VAL A 4 57.47 -57.57 -8.88
N VAL A 5 56.57 -57.35 -9.83
CA VAL A 5 55.94 -56.13 -10.07
C VAL A 5 54.77 -55.93 -9.09
N LYS A 6 54.81 -54.90 -8.21
CA LYS A 6 53.73 -54.54 -7.32
C LYS A 6 52.82 -53.54 -8.06
N CYS A 7 51.61 -53.98 -8.42
CA CYS A 7 50.52 -53.04 -8.83
C CYS A 7 49.93 -52.36 -7.59
N GLY A 8 50.10 -51.05 -7.52
CA GLY A 8 49.41 -50.21 -6.52
C GLY A 8 48.00 -49.85 -7.01
N PHE A 9 46.96 -50.22 -6.28
CA PHE A 9 45.59 -49.76 -6.47
C PHE A 9 45.43 -48.39 -5.81
N VAL A 10 45.18 -47.37 -6.61
CA VAL A 10 44.76 -46.06 -6.12
C VAL A 10 43.23 -46.07 -6.02
N ALA A 11 42.70 -46.08 -4.80
CA ALA A 11 41.27 -45.93 -4.53
C ALA A 11 40.91 -44.45 -4.61
N LEU A 12 40.20 -44.03 -5.67
CA LEU A 12 39.56 -42.71 -5.74
C LEU A 12 38.33 -42.71 -4.84
N SER A 13 38.40 -42.04 -3.72
CA SER A 13 37.26 -41.76 -2.86
C SER A 13 36.42 -40.63 -3.47
N PHE A 14 35.27 -40.98 -4.04
CA PHE A 14 34.26 -39.99 -4.42
C PHE A 14 33.54 -39.49 -3.15
N SER A 15 33.87 -38.32 -2.67
CA SER A 15 33.08 -37.61 -1.66
C SER A 15 31.80 -37.08 -2.31
N CYS A 16 30.67 -37.77 -2.12
CA CYS A 16 29.35 -37.21 -2.40
C CYS A 16 29.10 -36.11 -1.38
N ALA A 17 29.25 -34.85 -1.81
CA ALA A 17 28.74 -33.71 -1.06
C ALA A 17 27.21 -33.79 -1.10
N SER A 18 26.61 -34.26 -0.02
CA SER A 18 25.15 -34.16 0.18
C SER A 18 24.78 -32.70 0.28
N ILE A 19 24.10 -32.17 -0.72
CA ILE A 19 23.45 -30.88 -0.62
C ILE A 19 22.35 -31.06 0.44
N ALA A 20 22.57 -30.56 1.63
CA ALA A 20 21.55 -30.49 2.67
C ALA A 20 20.47 -29.53 2.16
N VAL A 21 19.37 -30.06 1.64
CA VAL A 21 18.15 -29.29 1.43
C VAL A 21 17.70 -28.87 2.84
N ALA A 22 17.68 -27.56 3.09
CA ALA A 22 17.20 -27.07 4.37
C ALA A 22 15.76 -27.58 4.57
N GLN A 23 15.56 -28.38 5.60
CA GLN A 23 14.27 -28.99 5.90
C GLN A 23 13.33 -27.87 6.36
N GLU A 24 12.13 -27.77 5.75
CA GLU A 24 11.10 -26.84 6.18
C GLU A 24 10.78 -27.07 7.67
N PRO A 25 10.57 -25.99 8.45
CA PRO A 25 10.17 -26.14 9.85
C PRO A 25 8.80 -26.82 9.96
N PRO A 26 8.47 -27.42 11.11
CA PRO A 26 7.18 -28.04 11.34
C PRO A 26 6.03 -27.10 10.99
N LYS A 27 5.00 -27.63 10.34
CA LYS A 27 3.81 -26.85 9.99
C LYS A 27 2.99 -26.54 11.25
N PRO A 28 2.66 -25.27 11.50
CA PRO A 28 1.70 -24.91 12.55
C PRO A 28 0.27 -25.30 12.12
N GLN A 29 -0.66 -25.38 13.05
CA GLN A 29 -2.07 -25.58 12.71
C GLN A 29 -2.65 -24.33 12.01
N ALA A 30 -2.22 -23.15 12.44
CA ALA A 30 -2.65 -21.88 11.88
C ALA A 30 -1.54 -20.82 12.00
N ILE A 31 -1.65 -19.78 11.16
CA ILE A 31 -0.96 -18.50 11.30
C ILE A 31 -1.99 -17.40 11.49
N ILE A 32 -1.61 -16.37 12.24
CA ILE A 32 -2.50 -15.25 12.59
C ILE A 32 -2.08 -14.03 11.78
N VAL A 33 -3.00 -13.53 10.95
CA VAL A 33 -2.81 -12.34 10.11
C VAL A 33 -3.70 -11.23 10.65
N ASN A 34 -3.09 -10.13 11.07
CA ASN A 34 -3.81 -8.95 11.54
C ASN A 34 -4.01 -7.98 10.38
N THR A 35 -5.24 -7.51 10.19
CA THR A 35 -5.66 -6.66 9.08
C THR A 35 -6.54 -5.52 9.57
N SER A 36 -6.84 -4.57 8.69
CA SER A 36 -7.84 -3.51 8.96
C SER A 36 -9.26 -4.06 9.17
N GLY A 37 -9.52 -5.31 8.70
CA GLY A 37 -10.80 -6.00 8.94
C GLY A 37 -11.96 -5.51 8.04
N GLY A 38 -13.19 -5.69 8.55
CA GLY A 38 -14.40 -5.27 7.87
C GLY A 38 -14.68 -6.07 6.58
N GLU A 39 -15.21 -5.41 5.56
CA GLU A 39 -15.50 -6.02 4.25
C GLU A 39 -14.25 -6.53 3.51
N ASN A 40 -13.06 -6.12 3.94
CA ASN A 40 -11.80 -6.52 3.32
C ASN A 40 -11.40 -7.98 3.63
N ALA A 41 -11.77 -8.50 4.79
CA ALA A 41 -11.35 -9.82 5.24
C ALA A 41 -11.73 -10.97 4.27
N PRO A 42 -13.01 -11.13 3.81
CA PRO A 42 -13.35 -12.16 2.83
C PRO A 42 -12.65 -11.98 1.48
N MET A 43 -12.32 -10.75 1.12
CA MET A 43 -11.66 -10.40 -0.13
C MET A 43 -10.18 -10.79 -0.11
N LEU A 44 -9.46 -10.50 0.99
CA LEU A 44 -8.09 -10.95 1.21
C LEU A 44 -8.00 -12.47 1.22
N ARG A 45 -8.98 -13.12 1.83
CA ARG A 45 -9.08 -14.59 1.83
C ARG A 45 -9.19 -15.15 0.41
N ALA A 46 -10.07 -14.57 -0.41
CA ALA A 46 -10.25 -14.99 -1.80
C ALA A 46 -9.02 -14.71 -2.68
N ALA A 47 -8.32 -13.61 -2.45
CA ALA A 47 -7.14 -13.25 -3.21
C ALA A 47 -5.91 -14.10 -2.84
N TYR A 48 -5.69 -14.38 -1.56
CA TYR A 48 -4.43 -14.89 -1.04
C TYR A 48 -4.55 -16.10 -0.11
N PHE A 49 -5.43 -16.03 0.91
CA PHE A 49 -5.38 -16.99 2.01
C PHE A 49 -5.88 -18.37 1.60
N ASN A 50 -6.90 -18.45 0.75
CA ASN A 50 -7.42 -19.74 0.27
C ASN A 50 -6.36 -20.53 -0.52
N ASP A 51 -5.55 -19.85 -1.34
CA ASP A 51 -4.49 -20.50 -2.10
C ASP A 51 -3.39 -21.02 -1.17
N PHE A 52 -2.99 -20.23 -0.15
CA PHE A 52 -2.03 -20.65 0.85
C PHE A 52 -2.54 -21.84 1.68
N GLU A 53 -3.79 -21.81 2.14
CA GLU A 53 -4.41 -22.91 2.89
C GLU A 53 -4.48 -24.19 2.05
N ALA A 54 -4.83 -24.07 0.77
CA ALA A 54 -4.92 -25.22 -0.14
C ALA A 54 -3.54 -25.85 -0.39
N GLU A 55 -2.49 -25.06 -0.51
CA GLU A 55 -1.13 -25.55 -0.78
C GLU A 55 -0.44 -26.13 0.46
N THR A 56 -0.68 -25.54 1.62
CA THR A 56 0.08 -25.87 2.83
C THR A 56 -0.69 -26.72 3.83
N GLY A 57 -2.02 -26.64 3.83
CA GLY A 57 -2.88 -27.19 4.87
C GLY A 57 -2.92 -26.35 6.15
N ILE A 58 -2.16 -25.24 6.22
CA ILE A 58 -2.09 -24.34 7.37
C ILE A 58 -3.27 -23.36 7.29
N LYS A 59 -4.04 -23.21 8.37
CA LYS A 59 -5.14 -22.26 8.43
C LYS A 59 -4.65 -20.82 8.57
N VAL A 60 -5.33 -19.87 7.96
CA VAL A 60 -5.11 -18.44 8.19
C VAL A 60 -6.26 -17.91 9.04
N ILE A 61 -5.92 -17.41 10.23
CA ILE A 61 -6.86 -16.75 11.14
C ILE A 61 -6.65 -15.25 11.00
N ASP A 62 -7.63 -14.55 10.46
CA ASP A 62 -7.62 -13.12 10.35
C ASP A 62 -8.14 -12.46 11.63
N THR A 63 -7.46 -11.42 12.09
CA THR A 63 -7.82 -10.60 13.24
C THR A 63 -7.84 -9.12 12.85
N SER A 64 -8.59 -8.31 13.58
CA SER A 64 -8.69 -6.86 13.35
C SER A 64 -9.05 -6.13 14.65
N PRO A 65 -8.91 -4.80 14.70
CA PRO A 65 -8.30 -3.95 13.69
C PRO A 65 -6.77 -4.05 13.65
N ALA A 66 -6.15 -3.52 12.58
CA ALA A 66 -4.73 -3.21 12.60
C ALA A 66 -4.47 -2.12 13.65
N ASP A 67 -3.44 -2.31 14.49
CA ASP A 67 -3.14 -1.41 15.60
C ASP A 67 -1.63 -1.34 15.84
N PHE A 68 -1.05 -0.21 15.46
CA PHE A 68 0.38 0.03 15.60
C PHE A 68 0.85 0.07 17.05
N GLY A 69 0.04 0.62 17.96
CA GLY A 69 0.36 0.65 19.39
C GLY A 69 0.41 -0.76 19.99
N ARG A 70 -0.53 -1.63 19.61
CA ARG A 70 -0.54 -3.04 20.00
C ARG A 70 0.67 -3.80 19.44
N LEU A 71 1.04 -3.57 18.18
CA LEU A 71 2.26 -4.12 17.59
C LEU A 71 3.49 -3.78 18.46
N GLN A 72 3.66 -2.50 18.79
CA GLN A 72 4.76 -2.05 19.65
C GLN A 72 4.75 -2.75 21.02
N ALA A 73 3.58 -2.82 21.66
CA ALA A 73 3.43 -3.44 22.98
C ALA A 73 3.79 -4.94 22.96
N MET A 74 3.33 -5.68 21.95
CA MET A 74 3.61 -7.11 21.80
C MET A 74 5.10 -7.38 21.57
N VAL A 75 5.74 -6.64 20.66
CA VAL A 75 7.18 -6.81 20.36
C VAL A 75 8.00 -6.45 21.61
N LYS A 76 7.68 -5.34 22.28
CA LYS A 76 8.39 -4.89 23.48
C LYS A 76 8.26 -5.87 24.65
N SER A 77 7.11 -6.50 24.82
CA SER A 77 6.87 -7.49 25.88
C SER A 77 7.40 -8.89 25.54
N GLY A 78 7.74 -9.15 24.27
CA GLY A 78 8.10 -10.49 23.78
C GLY A 78 6.91 -11.45 23.69
N ASN A 79 5.67 -10.98 23.88
CA ASN A 79 4.45 -11.79 23.71
C ASN A 79 3.77 -11.45 22.40
N VAL A 80 4.34 -11.93 21.30
CA VAL A 80 3.84 -11.66 19.94
C VAL A 80 2.76 -12.68 19.58
N GLU A 81 1.56 -12.17 19.32
CA GLU A 81 0.38 -12.98 18.97
C GLU A 81 0.17 -13.08 17.45
N TRP A 82 0.60 -12.07 16.70
CA TRP A 82 0.43 -12.01 15.25
C TRP A 82 1.64 -12.59 14.51
N ASP A 83 1.38 -13.29 13.43
CA ASP A 83 2.41 -13.81 12.53
C ASP A 83 2.68 -12.83 11.37
N ILE A 84 1.64 -12.11 10.92
CA ILE A 84 1.71 -11.00 9.96
C ILE A 84 0.79 -9.89 10.46
N THR A 85 1.16 -8.63 10.24
CA THR A 85 0.30 -7.48 10.54
C THR A 85 0.30 -6.48 9.39
N GLU A 86 -0.88 -5.93 9.11
CA GLU A 86 -1.03 -4.74 8.28
C GLU A 86 -0.48 -3.52 9.02
N ILE A 87 0.16 -2.63 8.28
CA ILE A 87 0.76 -1.40 8.79
C ILE A 87 0.38 -0.29 7.82
N GLU A 88 -0.21 0.79 8.33
CA GLU A 88 -0.55 1.95 7.51
C GLU A 88 0.70 2.60 6.91
N ALA A 89 0.54 3.24 5.76
CA ALA A 89 1.66 3.78 4.98
C ALA A 89 2.52 4.78 5.79
N GLU A 90 1.88 5.58 6.64
CA GLU A 90 2.54 6.55 7.52
C GLU A 90 3.33 5.93 8.67
N ASP A 91 2.96 4.72 9.09
CA ASP A 91 3.63 4.01 10.19
C ASP A 91 4.67 2.99 9.72
N ALA A 92 4.71 2.65 8.44
CA ALA A 92 5.59 1.60 7.91
C ALA A 92 7.09 1.92 8.15
N GLY A 93 7.51 3.14 7.84
CA GLY A 93 8.89 3.59 8.11
C GLY A 93 9.23 3.57 9.60
N ARG A 94 8.30 4.02 10.44
CA ARG A 94 8.45 4.03 11.89
C ARG A 94 8.54 2.63 12.49
N ALA A 95 7.80 1.66 11.93
CA ALA A 95 7.91 0.26 12.35
C ALA A 95 9.32 -0.29 12.13
N VAL A 96 9.94 0.08 11.00
CA VAL A 96 11.33 -0.30 10.68
C VAL A 96 12.32 0.38 11.62
N GLU A 97 12.21 1.69 11.85
CA GLU A 97 13.11 2.43 12.74
C GLU A 97 13.06 1.92 14.19
N LEU A 98 11.90 1.54 14.66
CA LEU A 98 11.72 0.98 16.00
C LEU A 98 12.11 -0.51 16.10
N GLY A 99 12.53 -1.14 15.00
CA GLY A 99 12.94 -2.54 14.98
C GLY A 99 11.81 -3.51 15.31
N LEU A 100 10.57 -3.20 14.89
CA LEU A 100 9.39 -3.99 15.22
C LEU A 100 9.16 -5.17 14.29
N LEU A 101 9.90 -5.27 13.18
CA LEU A 101 9.67 -6.23 12.11
C LEU A 101 10.86 -7.16 11.90
N GLU A 102 10.58 -8.39 11.49
CA GLU A 102 11.56 -9.31 10.93
C GLU A 102 11.86 -8.96 9.46
N PRO A 103 13.08 -9.16 8.98
CA PRO A 103 13.39 -8.94 7.58
C PRO A 103 12.69 -9.98 6.69
N ILE A 104 12.35 -9.56 5.48
CA ILE A 104 11.82 -10.46 4.45
C ILE A 104 12.96 -11.25 3.83
N ASP A 105 12.83 -12.58 3.81
CA ASP A 105 13.81 -13.48 3.17
C ASP A 105 13.52 -13.57 1.66
N GLU A 106 14.37 -12.95 0.86
CA GLU A 106 14.24 -12.96 -0.61
C GLU A 106 14.45 -14.34 -1.25
N LYS A 107 14.97 -15.32 -0.51
CA LYS A 107 15.02 -16.71 -0.98
C LYS A 107 13.64 -17.37 -0.94
N ILE A 108 12.72 -16.84 -0.14
CA ILE A 108 11.34 -17.34 0.01
C ILE A 108 10.37 -16.43 -0.74
N VAL A 109 10.52 -15.11 -0.58
CA VAL A 109 9.64 -14.08 -1.17
C VAL A 109 10.39 -13.41 -2.32
N ASP A 110 10.20 -13.90 -3.53
CA ASP A 110 10.83 -13.31 -4.72
C ASP A 110 10.21 -11.96 -5.04
N ARG A 111 11.02 -10.91 -4.89
CA ARG A 111 10.67 -9.52 -5.19
C ARG A 111 11.55 -8.92 -6.29
N SER A 112 12.23 -9.77 -7.04
CA SER A 112 13.19 -9.34 -8.08
C SER A 112 12.55 -8.46 -9.17
N SER A 113 11.26 -8.70 -9.48
CA SER A 113 10.48 -7.97 -10.46
C SER A 113 9.80 -6.70 -9.93
N PHE A 114 9.83 -6.44 -8.63
CA PHE A 114 9.15 -5.30 -8.04
C PHE A 114 9.84 -3.97 -8.40
N ASN A 115 9.06 -2.90 -8.52
CA ASN A 115 9.59 -1.55 -8.62
C ASN A 115 10.39 -1.18 -7.37
N GLU A 116 11.47 -0.41 -7.54
CA GLU A 116 12.36 -0.04 -6.43
C GLU A 116 11.62 0.73 -5.33
N GLU A 117 10.67 1.58 -5.69
CA GLU A 117 9.84 2.36 -4.75
C GLU A 117 8.98 1.47 -3.84
N THR A 118 8.75 0.21 -4.25
CA THR A 118 7.95 -0.75 -3.50
C THR A 118 8.78 -1.76 -2.73
N LYS A 119 10.10 -1.78 -2.93
CA LYS A 119 11.00 -2.70 -2.22
C LYS A 119 11.37 -2.15 -0.85
N ASN A 120 11.08 -2.93 0.17
CA ASN A 120 11.54 -2.68 1.53
C ASN A 120 12.00 -4.00 2.16
N LEU A 121 13.09 -3.96 2.93
CA LEU A 121 13.64 -5.17 3.54
C LEU A 121 12.70 -5.79 4.58
N TYR A 122 11.84 -5.01 5.22
CA TYR A 122 11.08 -5.41 6.41
C TYR A 122 9.58 -5.56 6.18
N HIS A 123 9.04 -5.08 5.05
CA HIS A 123 7.62 -5.22 4.77
C HIS A 123 7.34 -5.52 3.31
N TYR A 124 6.24 -6.22 3.09
CA TYR A 124 5.69 -6.54 1.77
C TYR A 124 4.56 -5.54 1.46
N PRO A 125 4.57 -4.91 0.28
CA PRO A 125 3.48 -4.03 -0.15
C PRO A 125 2.36 -4.82 -0.83
N PRO A 126 1.30 -5.22 -0.11
CA PRO A 126 0.19 -5.98 -0.71
C PRO A 126 -0.61 -5.15 -1.69
N SER A 127 -0.52 -3.83 -1.56
CA SER A 127 -1.27 -2.88 -2.37
C SER A 127 -0.47 -1.62 -2.66
N ILE A 128 -0.60 -1.16 -3.88
CA ILE A 128 -0.20 0.17 -4.29
C ILE A 128 -1.49 0.92 -4.61
N TYR A 129 -1.71 2.02 -3.93
CA TYR A 129 -2.88 2.85 -4.07
C TYR A 129 -2.50 4.31 -4.22
N SER A 130 -3.45 5.13 -4.61
CA SER A 130 -3.20 6.54 -4.84
C SER A 130 -4.27 7.41 -4.21
N THR A 131 -3.88 8.56 -3.67
CA THR A 131 -4.80 9.65 -3.46
C THR A 131 -4.96 10.41 -4.77
N VAL A 132 -6.19 10.45 -5.24
CA VAL A 132 -6.61 10.97 -6.54
C VAL A 132 -7.74 11.99 -6.39
N ILE A 133 -8.11 12.64 -7.49
CA ILE A 133 -9.29 13.48 -7.53
C ILE A 133 -10.51 12.63 -7.88
N GLY A 134 -11.47 12.55 -6.95
CA GLY A 134 -12.82 12.08 -7.25
C GLY A 134 -13.72 13.26 -7.64
N TYR A 135 -14.65 13.04 -8.58
CA TYR A 135 -15.59 14.09 -8.97
C TYR A 135 -16.96 13.53 -9.41
N SER A 136 -18.01 14.34 -9.26
CA SER A 136 -19.36 14.01 -9.70
C SER A 136 -19.48 14.14 -11.22
N THR A 137 -19.91 13.07 -11.90
CA THR A 137 -20.20 13.09 -13.34
C THR A 137 -21.52 13.78 -13.67
N ASP A 138 -22.44 13.86 -12.72
CA ASP A 138 -23.69 14.63 -12.88
C ASP A 138 -23.43 16.14 -12.94
N VAL A 139 -22.44 16.61 -12.16
CA VAL A 139 -22.04 18.02 -12.15
C VAL A 139 -21.12 18.35 -13.33
N PHE A 140 -20.24 17.42 -13.70
CA PHE A 140 -19.26 17.60 -14.78
C PHE A 140 -19.42 16.56 -15.89
N PRO A 141 -20.56 16.50 -16.59
CA PRO A 141 -20.84 15.46 -17.59
C PRO A 141 -19.96 15.55 -18.83
N ASN A 142 -19.42 16.73 -19.14
CA ASN A 142 -18.58 16.97 -20.31
C ASN A 142 -17.08 16.91 -20.04
N GLY A 143 -16.69 16.41 -18.86
CA GLY A 143 -15.30 16.24 -18.43
C GLY A 143 -15.00 16.94 -17.12
N GLY A 144 -14.35 16.21 -16.21
CA GLY A 144 -13.91 16.67 -14.89
C GLY A 144 -12.52 17.31 -14.90
N PRO A 145 -11.99 17.57 -13.69
CA PRO A 145 -10.64 18.08 -13.48
C PRO A 145 -9.60 17.11 -14.09
N LYS A 146 -8.42 17.63 -14.44
CA LYS A 146 -7.32 16.86 -15.01
C LYS A 146 -6.09 16.79 -14.09
N ASN A 147 -6.05 17.64 -13.08
CA ASN A 147 -4.93 17.74 -12.14
C ASN A 147 -5.36 18.54 -10.89
N TRP A 148 -4.45 18.69 -9.95
CA TRP A 148 -4.73 19.45 -8.73
C TRP A 148 -4.95 20.94 -8.99
N ALA A 149 -4.36 21.56 -10.01
CA ALA A 149 -4.65 22.95 -10.36
C ALA A 149 -6.13 23.15 -10.73
N ASP A 150 -6.72 22.21 -11.47
CA ASP A 150 -8.15 22.19 -11.77
C ASP A 150 -9.00 22.01 -10.50
N PHE A 151 -8.54 21.17 -9.54
CA PHE A 151 -9.23 20.99 -8.26
C PHE A 151 -9.30 22.31 -7.45
N TRP A 152 -8.26 23.14 -7.52
CA TRP A 152 -8.21 24.46 -6.88
C TRP A 152 -8.94 25.55 -7.68
N ASP A 153 -9.20 25.36 -8.97
CA ASP A 153 -9.88 26.35 -9.83
C ASP A 153 -11.41 26.31 -9.63
N ILE A 154 -11.87 26.97 -8.59
CA ILE A 154 -13.30 27.07 -8.26
C ILE A 154 -14.12 27.93 -9.26
N LYS A 155 -13.45 28.69 -10.15
CA LYS A 155 -14.12 29.46 -11.20
C LYS A 155 -14.48 28.56 -12.38
N ARG A 156 -13.54 27.72 -12.80
CA ARG A 156 -13.73 26.76 -13.88
C ARG A 156 -14.54 25.55 -13.45
N PHE A 157 -14.34 25.10 -12.22
CA PHE A 157 -15.00 23.96 -11.61
C PHE A 157 -15.72 24.39 -10.33
N PRO A 158 -16.90 25.07 -10.44
CA PRO A 158 -17.61 25.59 -9.29
C PRO A 158 -18.21 24.48 -8.41
N GLY A 159 -18.32 24.76 -7.10
CA GLY A 159 -18.96 23.90 -6.11
C GLY A 159 -18.04 23.52 -4.96
N PRO A 160 -18.60 22.89 -3.92
CA PRO A 160 -17.86 22.54 -2.70
C PRO A 160 -16.89 21.37 -2.92
N ARG A 161 -15.82 21.37 -2.11
CA ARG A 161 -14.79 20.31 -2.07
C ARG A 161 -14.91 19.48 -0.81
N ALA A 162 -14.46 18.24 -0.89
CA ALA A 162 -14.14 17.40 0.26
C ALA A 162 -12.65 17.08 0.27
N MET A 163 -12.01 17.16 1.43
CA MET A 163 -10.58 16.92 1.58
C MET A 163 -10.30 16.14 2.86
N SER A 164 -9.12 15.51 2.95
CA SER A 164 -8.68 14.86 4.19
C SER A 164 -8.57 15.85 5.35
N ALA A 165 -8.98 15.42 6.55
CA ALA A 165 -8.75 16.19 7.77
C ALA A 165 -7.29 16.13 8.25
N THR A 166 -6.39 15.47 7.51
CA THR A 166 -4.96 15.33 7.84
C THR A 166 -4.08 16.04 6.81
N PRO A 167 -2.83 16.40 7.14
CA PRO A 167 -1.93 17.07 6.20
C PRO A 167 -1.45 16.16 5.07
N LEU A 168 -1.37 14.84 5.33
CA LEU A 168 -0.90 13.84 4.37
C LEU A 168 -1.73 13.90 3.09
N ASP A 169 -1.10 13.86 1.95
CA ASP A 169 -1.66 14.02 0.61
C ASP A 169 -2.15 15.45 0.29
N ASN A 170 -2.72 16.17 1.26
CA ASN A 170 -3.22 17.54 1.04
C ASN A 170 -2.10 18.54 0.78
N LEU A 171 -0.93 18.40 1.44
CA LEU A 171 0.19 19.31 1.23
C LEU A 171 0.88 19.03 -0.11
N GLU A 172 1.00 17.78 -0.52
CA GLU A 172 1.47 17.39 -1.85
C GLU A 172 0.54 17.93 -2.94
N ALA A 173 -0.77 17.69 -2.79
CA ALA A 173 -1.79 18.18 -3.72
C ALA A 173 -1.75 19.70 -3.84
N ALA A 174 -1.59 20.43 -2.73
CA ALA A 174 -1.48 21.89 -2.71
C ALA A 174 -0.24 22.38 -3.48
N LEU A 175 0.93 21.75 -3.28
CA LEU A 175 2.15 22.11 -3.99
C LEU A 175 2.05 21.84 -5.49
N LEU A 176 1.49 20.69 -5.87
CA LEU A 176 1.24 20.36 -7.27
C LEU A 176 0.21 21.34 -7.90
N ALA A 177 -0.83 21.73 -7.15
CA ALA A 177 -1.79 22.74 -7.58
C ALA A 177 -1.14 24.13 -7.75
N ASP A 178 -0.10 24.44 -6.98
CA ASP A 178 0.67 25.69 -7.07
C ASP A 178 1.82 25.61 -8.10
N GLY A 179 1.83 24.55 -8.94
CA GLY A 179 2.74 24.41 -10.07
C GLY A 179 4.14 23.89 -9.71
N VAL A 180 4.32 23.28 -8.54
CA VAL A 180 5.55 22.53 -8.26
C VAL A 180 5.63 21.33 -9.18
N GLU A 181 6.75 21.21 -9.89
CA GLU A 181 7.00 20.06 -10.76
C GLU A 181 7.07 18.76 -9.95
N PRO A 182 6.48 17.65 -10.40
CA PRO A 182 6.49 16.37 -9.69
C PRO A 182 7.87 15.92 -9.20
N ALA A 183 8.90 16.07 -10.03
CA ALA A 183 10.27 15.70 -9.69
C ALA A 183 10.93 16.60 -8.62
N LYS A 184 10.30 17.72 -8.27
CA LYS A 184 10.78 18.69 -7.27
C LYS A 184 9.85 18.80 -6.05
N LEU A 185 8.91 17.85 -5.93
CA LEU A 185 7.91 17.90 -4.86
C LEU A 185 8.54 17.78 -3.47
N TYR A 186 9.52 16.90 -3.32
CA TYR A 186 10.22 16.69 -2.05
C TYR A 186 11.64 17.27 -2.06
N PRO A 187 12.09 17.81 -0.91
CA PRO A 187 11.35 17.97 0.35
C PRO A 187 10.19 18.95 0.21
N LEU A 188 9.04 18.69 0.88
CA LEU A 188 7.89 19.58 0.80
C LEU A 188 8.22 20.99 1.31
N ASP A 189 7.90 22.00 0.53
CA ASP A 189 7.83 23.38 1.00
C ASP A 189 6.53 23.58 1.80
N VAL A 190 6.63 23.28 3.09
CA VAL A 190 5.47 23.28 4.00
C VAL A 190 4.81 24.65 4.09
N ASP A 191 5.58 25.74 4.07
CA ASP A 191 5.03 27.10 4.16
C ASP A 191 4.22 27.45 2.92
N ARG A 192 4.74 27.12 1.75
CA ARG A 192 4.07 27.30 0.47
C ARG A 192 2.80 26.44 0.38
N ALA A 193 2.88 25.19 0.84
CA ALA A 193 1.72 24.29 0.87
C ALA A 193 0.57 24.85 1.74
N PHE A 194 0.86 25.31 2.96
CA PHE A 194 -0.16 25.90 3.82
C PHE A 194 -0.76 27.18 3.23
N LYS A 195 0.04 28.04 2.59
CA LYS A 195 -0.46 29.21 1.88
C LYS A 195 -1.43 28.82 0.76
N LYS A 196 -1.11 27.74 0.03
CA LYS A 196 -2.00 27.21 -1.02
C LYS A 196 -3.26 26.58 -0.43
N MET A 197 -3.17 25.92 0.71
CA MET A 197 -4.33 25.43 1.45
C MET A 197 -5.26 26.54 1.92
N ASP A 198 -4.74 27.72 2.29
CA ASP A 198 -5.56 28.88 2.64
C ASP A 198 -6.48 29.34 1.51
N GLU A 199 -6.04 29.19 0.24
CA GLU A 199 -6.85 29.58 -0.92
C GLU A 199 -8.08 28.67 -1.11
N ILE A 200 -7.95 27.37 -0.87
CA ILE A 200 -9.04 26.40 -1.09
C ILE A 200 -9.93 26.24 0.14
N TYR A 201 -9.41 26.51 1.34
CA TYR A 201 -10.10 26.28 2.61
C TYR A 201 -11.57 26.76 2.63
N PRO A 202 -11.91 27.99 2.15
CA PRO A 202 -13.28 28.48 2.17
C PRO A 202 -14.26 27.68 1.31
N ASN A 203 -13.74 26.83 0.42
CA ASN A 203 -14.52 26.02 -0.50
C ASN A 203 -14.58 24.55 -0.08
N VAL A 204 -13.94 24.17 1.03
CA VAL A 204 -13.96 22.81 1.56
C VAL A 204 -15.15 22.68 2.52
N ALA A 205 -16.20 21.99 2.05
CA ALA A 205 -17.40 21.76 2.85
C ALA A 205 -17.25 20.53 3.78
N VAL A 206 -16.45 19.56 3.38
CA VAL A 206 -16.26 18.32 4.12
C VAL A 206 -14.78 18.06 4.35
N TRP A 207 -14.37 17.98 5.62
CA TRP A 207 -13.08 17.47 6.05
C TRP A 207 -13.26 16.03 6.51
N TRP A 208 -13.06 15.07 5.59
CA TRP A 208 -13.29 13.68 5.88
C TRP A 208 -12.20 13.07 6.78
N THR A 209 -12.63 12.18 7.67
CA THR A 209 -11.76 11.46 8.62
C THR A 209 -11.75 9.95 8.41
N SER A 210 -12.55 9.45 7.45
CA SER A 210 -12.62 8.03 7.14
C SER A 210 -12.74 7.78 5.64
N GLY A 211 -12.27 6.61 5.19
CA GLY A 211 -12.36 6.21 3.80
C GLY A 211 -13.78 6.13 3.25
N ALA A 212 -14.78 5.86 4.11
CA ALA A 212 -16.18 5.79 3.70
C ALA A 212 -16.73 7.17 3.28
N GLN A 213 -16.32 8.23 3.96
CA GLN A 213 -16.78 9.60 3.67
C GLN A 213 -16.31 10.11 2.30
N GLN A 214 -15.23 9.58 1.74
CA GLN A 214 -14.61 10.06 0.51
C GLN A 214 -15.58 9.99 -0.70
N ALA A 215 -16.07 8.81 -1.01
CA ALA A 215 -17.03 8.63 -2.10
C ALA A 215 -18.43 9.11 -1.69
N GLN A 216 -18.79 8.94 -0.41
CA GLN A 216 -20.12 9.28 0.09
C GLN A 216 -20.41 10.78 -0.04
N SER A 217 -19.43 11.65 0.23
CA SER A 217 -19.60 13.12 0.06
C SER A 217 -19.96 13.54 -1.38
N LEU A 218 -19.49 12.80 -2.39
CA LEU A 218 -19.88 13.01 -3.79
C LEU A 218 -21.29 12.48 -4.07
N ILE A 219 -21.62 11.28 -3.54
CA ILE A 219 -22.91 10.63 -3.75
C ILE A 219 -24.06 11.44 -3.13
N ASP A 220 -23.82 11.97 -1.93
CA ASP A 220 -24.80 12.79 -1.20
C ASP A 220 -24.86 14.26 -1.72
N GLY A 221 -23.97 14.63 -2.64
CA GLY A 221 -23.89 15.98 -3.19
C GLY A 221 -23.34 17.04 -2.20
N GLU A 222 -22.74 16.61 -1.10
CA GLU A 222 -22.06 17.51 -0.14
C GLU A 222 -20.81 18.15 -0.74
N ALA A 223 -20.19 17.47 -1.68
CA ALA A 223 -19.07 17.95 -2.47
C ALA A 223 -19.24 17.58 -3.95
N VAL A 224 -18.63 18.37 -4.84
CA VAL A 224 -18.58 18.06 -6.27
C VAL A 224 -17.24 17.45 -6.68
N MET A 225 -16.20 17.64 -5.86
CA MET A 225 -14.88 17.03 -5.98
C MET A 225 -14.36 16.65 -4.60
N THR A 226 -13.58 15.59 -4.53
CA THR A 226 -12.94 15.12 -3.29
C THR A 226 -11.50 14.67 -3.55
N THR A 227 -10.61 14.87 -2.56
CA THR A 227 -9.41 14.03 -2.45
C THR A 227 -9.85 12.65 -1.96
N ALA A 228 -9.39 11.58 -2.58
CA ALA A 228 -9.83 10.24 -2.17
C ALA A 228 -8.81 9.15 -2.52
N TRP A 229 -8.80 8.09 -1.76
CA TRP A 229 -8.11 6.87 -2.14
C TRP A 229 -8.84 6.21 -3.30
N ASN A 230 -8.12 5.92 -4.37
CA ASN A 230 -8.70 5.41 -5.61
C ASN A 230 -9.60 4.17 -5.42
N GLY A 231 -9.26 3.27 -4.48
CA GLY A 231 -10.08 2.09 -4.18
C GLY A 231 -11.46 2.43 -3.60
N ARG A 232 -11.60 3.56 -2.88
CA ARG A 232 -12.91 4.01 -2.37
C ARG A 232 -13.82 4.51 -3.50
N LEU A 233 -13.24 5.23 -4.45
CA LEU A 233 -13.94 5.66 -5.66
C LEU A 233 -14.25 4.46 -6.56
N TYR A 234 -13.28 3.55 -6.74
CA TYR A 234 -13.45 2.31 -7.49
C TYR A 234 -14.65 1.50 -6.99
N ALA A 235 -14.75 1.29 -5.68
CA ALA A 235 -15.86 0.54 -5.09
C ALA A 235 -17.23 1.22 -5.36
N ALA A 236 -17.30 2.54 -5.37
CA ALA A 236 -18.51 3.29 -5.67
C ALA A 236 -18.84 3.27 -7.18
N ILE A 237 -17.83 3.41 -8.05
CA ILE A 237 -17.95 3.30 -9.52
C ILE A 237 -18.50 1.91 -9.90
N ARG A 238 -18.00 0.85 -9.28
CA ARG A 238 -18.48 -0.52 -9.49
C ARG A 238 -19.93 -0.72 -9.08
N LYS A 239 -20.46 0.11 -8.19
CA LYS A 239 -21.87 0.16 -7.79
C LYS A 239 -22.66 1.17 -8.63
N SER A 240 -22.11 1.63 -9.75
CA SER A 240 -22.74 2.59 -10.68
C SER A 240 -23.07 3.94 -10.05
N ALA A 241 -22.29 4.39 -9.06
CA ALA A 241 -22.39 5.76 -8.55
C ALA A 241 -21.99 6.74 -9.67
N PRO A 242 -22.64 7.93 -9.78
CA PRO A 242 -22.36 8.92 -10.81
C PRO A 242 -21.08 9.73 -10.49
N ILE A 243 -19.98 9.02 -10.33
CA ILE A 243 -18.67 9.60 -10.00
C ILE A 243 -17.59 9.05 -10.92
N ALA A 244 -16.52 9.81 -11.05
CA ALA A 244 -15.31 9.40 -11.74
C ALA A 244 -14.06 9.79 -10.96
N MET A 245 -12.90 9.28 -11.36
CA MET A 245 -11.62 9.62 -10.76
C MET A 245 -10.60 10.04 -11.81
N GLU A 246 -9.68 10.93 -11.43
CA GLU A 246 -8.58 11.42 -12.25
C GLU A 246 -7.26 11.24 -11.50
N TYR A 247 -6.28 10.67 -12.20
CA TYR A 247 -4.96 10.35 -11.67
C TYR A 247 -3.91 11.45 -11.88
N GLY A 248 -4.26 12.58 -12.51
CA GLY A 248 -3.34 13.67 -12.80
C GLY A 248 -2.76 14.31 -11.53
N GLY A 249 -1.51 14.06 -11.25
CA GLY A 249 -0.82 14.45 -10.01
C GLY A 249 -1.16 13.55 -8.82
N GLY A 250 -1.77 12.39 -9.04
CA GLY A 250 -2.09 11.43 -7.97
C GLY A 250 -0.87 11.09 -7.12
N ILE A 251 -1.09 10.80 -5.83
CA ILE A 251 -0.03 10.52 -4.86
C ILE A 251 -0.03 9.03 -4.55
N LEU A 252 0.94 8.33 -5.14
CA LEU A 252 1.12 6.88 -4.98
C LEU A 252 1.67 6.55 -3.59
N LYS A 253 1.07 5.55 -2.98
CA LYS A 253 1.45 5.03 -1.66
C LYS A 253 1.45 3.51 -1.67
N VAL A 254 2.16 2.93 -0.71
CA VAL A 254 2.18 1.49 -0.49
C VAL A 254 1.48 1.17 0.82
N GLY A 255 0.53 0.24 0.80
CA GLY A 255 0.12 -0.48 1.99
C GLY A 255 1.24 -1.43 2.41
N SER A 256 1.29 -1.85 3.64
CA SER A 256 2.38 -2.69 4.12
C SER A 256 1.88 -3.85 4.97
N TYR A 257 2.42 -5.04 4.72
CA TYR A 257 2.38 -6.17 5.63
C TYR A 257 3.79 -6.46 6.15
N GLY A 258 3.92 -6.54 7.47
CA GLY A 258 5.16 -6.90 8.13
C GLY A 258 5.01 -8.16 8.98
N ILE A 259 6.11 -8.87 9.19
CA ILE A 259 6.20 -9.97 10.15
C ILE A 259 6.70 -9.37 11.45
N PRO A 260 5.91 -9.35 12.54
CA PRO A 260 6.36 -8.80 13.81
C PRO A 260 7.61 -9.50 14.31
N LYS A 261 8.56 -8.74 14.87
CA LYS A 261 9.76 -9.31 15.47
C LYS A 261 9.38 -10.22 16.64
N GLY A 262 9.83 -11.47 16.58
CA GLY A 262 9.47 -12.50 17.54
C GLY A 262 8.15 -13.22 17.23
N ALA A 263 7.59 -13.08 16.02
CA ALA A 263 6.47 -13.88 15.54
C ALA A 263 6.74 -15.38 15.69
N LYS A 264 5.71 -16.17 15.99
CA LYS A 264 5.87 -17.61 16.30
C LYS A 264 6.20 -18.44 15.06
N ASN A 265 5.71 -18.02 13.88
CA ASN A 265 5.81 -18.79 12.65
C ASN A 265 6.46 -17.98 11.50
N PRO A 266 7.65 -17.38 11.66
CA PRO A 266 8.21 -16.45 10.68
C PRO A 266 8.43 -17.09 9.30
N TYR A 267 8.86 -18.36 9.23
CA TYR A 267 9.02 -19.06 7.96
C TYR A 267 7.69 -19.20 7.20
N TRP A 268 6.62 -19.61 7.88
CA TRP A 268 5.31 -19.80 7.25
C TRP A 268 4.64 -18.45 6.91
N SER A 269 4.97 -17.40 7.66
CA SER A 269 4.61 -16.02 7.30
C SER A 269 5.27 -15.60 5.99
N GLN A 270 6.58 -15.84 5.82
CA GLN A 270 7.27 -15.61 4.56
C GLN A 270 6.64 -16.40 3.40
N ARG A 271 6.23 -17.66 3.64
CA ARG A 271 5.55 -18.48 2.63
C ARG A 271 4.21 -17.92 2.23
N LEU A 272 3.43 -17.33 3.15
CA LEU A 272 2.20 -16.62 2.81
C LEU A 272 2.51 -15.37 1.98
N LEU A 273 3.48 -14.55 2.39
CA LEU A 273 3.91 -13.41 1.60
C LEU A 273 4.33 -13.84 0.17
N ALA A 274 5.04 -14.96 0.03
CA ALA A 274 5.40 -15.50 -1.29
C ALA A 274 4.18 -15.91 -2.15
N VAL A 275 3.10 -16.38 -1.53
CA VAL A 275 1.83 -16.62 -2.25
C VAL A 275 1.20 -15.32 -2.69
N MET A 276 1.29 -14.28 -1.85
CA MET A 276 0.74 -12.96 -2.15
C MET A 276 1.48 -12.26 -3.32
N THR A 277 2.80 -12.49 -3.49
CA THR A 277 3.59 -11.89 -4.59
C THR A 277 3.30 -12.47 -5.97
N ARG A 278 2.48 -13.49 -6.09
CA ARG A 278 2.17 -14.10 -7.38
C ARG A 278 1.30 -13.18 -8.22
N PRO A 279 1.66 -12.91 -9.49
CA PRO A 279 0.91 -11.98 -10.35
C PRO A 279 -0.59 -12.27 -10.42
N LYS A 280 -0.97 -13.55 -10.49
CA LYS A 280 -2.41 -13.94 -10.50
C LYS A 280 -3.14 -13.59 -9.21
N ASN A 281 -2.47 -13.70 -8.06
CA ASN A 281 -3.07 -13.40 -6.77
C ASN A 281 -3.17 -11.89 -6.56
N GLU A 282 -2.14 -11.14 -6.96
CA GLU A 282 -2.20 -9.68 -7.00
C GLU A 282 -3.29 -9.19 -7.95
N ALA A 283 -3.50 -9.84 -9.10
CA ALA A 283 -4.60 -9.51 -10.01
C ALA A 283 -5.97 -9.74 -9.36
N LYS A 284 -6.19 -10.86 -8.66
CA LYS A 284 -7.43 -11.09 -7.89
C LYS A 284 -7.68 -9.96 -6.89
N TYR A 285 -6.62 -9.51 -6.21
CA TYR A 285 -6.70 -8.38 -5.30
C TYR A 285 -7.06 -7.08 -6.02
N SER A 286 -6.43 -6.81 -7.16
CA SER A 286 -6.71 -5.63 -8.01
C SER A 286 -8.17 -5.59 -8.50
N GLU A 287 -8.71 -6.73 -8.93
CA GLU A 287 -10.10 -6.86 -9.39
C GLU A 287 -11.12 -6.47 -8.30
N VAL A 288 -10.78 -6.70 -7.05
CA VAL A 288 -11.68 -6.47 -5.93
C VAL A 288 -11.54 -5.05 -5.37
N PHE A 289 -10.29 -4.60 -5.16
CA PHE A 289 -10.01 -3.36 -4.44
C PHE A 289 -9.72 -2.16 -5.34
N GLY A 290 -9.45 -2.38 -6.64
CA GLY A 290 -9.00 -1.33 -7.53
C GLY A 290 -7.58 -0.82 -7.22
N TYR A 291 -6.80 -1.55 -6.44
CA TYR A 291 -5.40 -1.28 -6.13
C TYR A 291 -4.49 -2.09 -7.04
N SER A 292 -3.25 -1.68 -7.21
CA SER A 292 -2.25 -2.47 -7.95
C SER A 292 -1.41 -3.31 -7.01
N GLY A 293 -0.93 -4.45 -7.50
CA GLY A 293 0.13 -5.21 -6.85
C GLY A 293 1.52 -4.65 -7.19
N PRO A 294 2.57 -5.00 -6.39
CA PRO A 294 3.94 -4.57 -6.64
C PRO A 294 4.62 -5.31 -7.79
N ASN A 295 4.14 -6.49 -8.17
CA ASN A 295 4.67 -7.23 -9.32
C ASN A 295 4.02 -6.69 -10.61
N PRO A 296 4.77 -6.03 -11.52
CA PRO A 296 4.17 -5.42 -12.71
C PRO A 296 3.43 -6.42 -13.62
N ALA A 297 3.80 -7.71 -13.58
CA ALA A 297 3.13 -8.74 -14.37
C ALA A 297 1.68 -9.02 -13.94
N HIS A 298 1.23 -8.52 -12.76
CA HIS A 298 -0.17 -8.70 -12.32
C HIS A 298 -1.17 -8.12 -13.32
N ILE A 299 -0.80 -7.03 -14.00
CA ILE A 299 -1.67 -6.32 -14.94
C ILE A 299 -2.12 -7.20 -16.10
N ASP A 300 -1.33 -8.23 -16.47
CA ASP A 300 -1.66 -9.15 -17.56
C ASP A 300 -2.83 -10.08 -17.24
N TYR A 301 -3.10 -10.26 -15.95
CA TYR A 301 -4.16 -11.13 -15.42
C TYR A 301 -5.42 -10.36 -15.00
N VAL A 302 -5.38 -9.02 -15.01
CA VAL A 302 -6.54 -8.17 -14.70
C VAL A 302 -7.42 -8.04 -15.95
N SER A 303 -8.75 -8.01 -15.72
CA SER A 303 -9.73 -7.85 -16.81
C SER A 303 -9.58 -6.51 -17.53
N PRO A 304 -9.87 -6.46 -18.85
CA PRO A 304 -9.68 -5.25 -19.67
C PRO A 304 -10.45 -4.02 -19.16
N GLU A 305 -11.62 -4.22 -18.56
CA GLU A 305 -12.46 -3.15 -17.99
C GLU A 305 -11.89 -2.57 -16.69
N ILE A 306 -11.10 -3.34 -15.94
CA ILE A 306 -10.51 -2.91 -14.66
C ILE A 306 -9.14 -2.25 -14.84
N LYS A 307 -8.34 -2.74 -15.80
CA LYS A 307 -6.99 -2.20 -16.05
C LYS A 307 -6.92 -0.67 -16.08
N PRO A 308 -7.79 0.06 -16.81
CA PRO A 308 -7.72 1.52 -16.86
C PRO A 308 -8.03 2.21 -15.51
N LEU A 309 -8.61 1.48 -14.57
CA LEU A 309 -8.99 2.00 -13.25
C LEU A 309 -7.88 1.80 -12.20
N LEU A 310 -6.79 1.11 -12.55
CA LEU A 310 -5.71 0.82 -11.61
C LEU A 310 -4.67 1.93 -11.55
N PRO A 311 -4.10 2.23 -10.37
CA PRO A 311 -3.09 3.28 -10.21
C PRO A 311 -1.81 3.02 -11.01
N LEU A 312 -1.39 1.76 -11.17
CA LEU A 312 -0.20 1.40 -11.96
C LEU A 312 -0.51 0.98 -13.40
N ALA A 313 -1.72 1.20 -13.91
CA ALA A 313 -1.94 1.18 -15.35
C ALA A 313 -0.98 2.21 -16.01
N PRO A 314 -0.30 1.87 -17.13
CA PRO A 314 0.78 2.71 -17.68
C PRO A 314 0.39 4.19 -17.86
N GLU A 315 -0.84 4.45 -18.34
CA GLU A 315 -1.35 5.81 -18.54
C GLU A 315 -1.59 6.57 -17.24
N ASN A 316 -1.93 5.87 -16.16
CA ASN A 316 -2.16 6.46 -14.83
C ASN A 316 -0.84 6.64 -14.10
N ALA A 317 0.02 5.62 -14.09
CA ALA A 317 1.33 5.67 -13.43
C ALA A 317 2.17 6.86 -13.89
N ALA A 318 2.16 7.15 -15.20
CA ALA A 318 2.93 8.24 -15.79
C ALA A 318 2.52 9.65 -15.32
N LYS A 319 1.35 9.80 -14.70
CA LYS A 319 0.79 11.09 -14.26
C LYS A 319 0.99 11.37 -12.76
N GLN A 320 1.51 10.42 -12.02
CA GLN A 320 1.49 10.39 -10.57
C GLN A 320 2.87 10.59 -9.96
N VAL A 321 2.91 10.84 -8.67
CA VAL A 321 4.14 10.96 -7.88
C VAL A 321 4.11 9.95 -6.73
N TRP A 322 5.30 9.47 -6.36
CA TRP A 322 5.43 8.64 -5.17
C TRP A 322 5.54 9.52 -3.92
N MET A 323 4.81 9.15 -2.87
CA MET A 323 4.99 9.73 -1.54
C MET A 323 6.39 9.38 -1.02
N ASP A 324 7.13 10.37 -0.54
CA ASP A 324 8.39 10.12 0.17
C ASP A 324 8.10 9.74 1.62
N GLN A 325 8.04 8.41 1.86
CA GLN A 325 7.81 7.87 3.21
C GLN A 325 8.86 8.33 4.22
N LYS A 326 10.14 8.43 3.79
CA LYS A 326 11.21 8.86 4.68
C LYS A 326 11.01 10.31 5.12
N TRP A 327 10.65 11.18 4.19
CA TRP A 327 10.35 12.57 4.54
C TRP A 327 9.22 12.68 5.57
N TRP A 328 8.15 11.88 5.42
CA TRP A 328 7.04 11.86 6.37
C TRP A 328 7.42 11.26 7.71
N VAL A 329 8.27 10.25 7.78
CA VAL A 329 8.83 9.73 9.04
C VAL A 329 9.58 10.83 9.78
N ASP A 330 10.45 11.58 9.08
CA ASP A 330 11.29 12.61 9.69
C ASP A 330 10.51 13.88 10.09
N ASN A 331 9.46 14.25 9.35
CA ASN A 331 8.78 15.54 9.47
C ASN A 331 7.32 15.44 9.91
N GLY A 332 6.68 14.28 9.76
CA GLY A 332 5.23 14.11 9.89
C GLY A 332 4.66 14.61 11.21
N LYS A 333 5.35 14.37 12.33
CA LYS A 333 4.90 14.88 13.63
C LYS A 333 4.81 16.40 13.67
N ALA A 334 5.86 17.10 13.25
CA ALA A 334 5.89 18.56 13.26
C ALA A 334 4.85 19.15 12.31
N VAL A 335 4.67 18.54 11.15
CA VAL A 335 3.67 18.93 10.14
C VAL A 335 2.25 18.72 10.66
N THR A 336 1.98 17.59 11.31
CA THR A 336 0.66 17.29 11.91
C THR A 336 0.33 18.24 13.06
N ASP A 337 1.31 18.55 13.93
CA ASP A 337 1.13 19.54 15.00
C ASP A 337 0.81 20.94 14.43
N ARG A 338 1.46 21.32 13.33
CA ARG A 338 1.18 22.57 12.62
C ARG A 338 -0.19 22.55 11.95
N TRP A 339 -0.56 21.43 11.30
CA TRP A 339 -1.88 21.25 10.67
C TRP A 339 -3.01 21.40 11.69
N THR A 340 -2.88 20.78 12.84
CA THR A 340 -3.87 20.89 13.93
C THR A 340 -4.07 22.35 14.35
N LYS A 341 -2.98 23.11 14.53
CA LYS A 341 -3.06 24.54 14.85
C LYS A 341 -3.70 25.34 13.72
N TRP A 342 -3.35 25.01 12.47
CA TRP A 342 -3.92 25.67 11.28
C TRP A 342 -5.43 25.43 11.20
N MET A 343 -5.89 24.17 11.35
CA MET A 343 -7.32 23.85 11.36
C MET A 343 -8.07 24.60 12.47
N LEU A 344 -7.52 24.64 13.69
CA LEU A 344 -8.11 25.37 14.82
C LEU A 344 -8.17 26.90 14.58
N SER A 345 -7.28 27.46 13.77
CA SER A 345 -7.28 28.89 13.45
C SER A 345 -8.36 29.29 12.42
N LYS A 346 -8.98 28.30 11.77
CA LYS A 346 -9.99 28.52 10.71
C LYS A 346 -11.43 28.34 11.21
N GLY A 347 -11.63 27.61 12.28
CA GLY A 347 -12.92 27.42 12.98
C GLY A 347 -12.95 28.16 14.27
#